data_7045e1c8a58c9fa383ab450794546a26
#
_entry.id   7045e1c8a58c9fa383ab450794546a26
#
_cell.length_a   1.000
_cell.length_b   1.000
_cell.length_c   1.000
_cell.angle_alpha   90.00
_cell.angle_beta   90.00
_cell.angle_gamma   90.00
#
_symmetry.space_group_name_H-M   'P 1'
#
loop_
_entity.id
_entity.type
_entity.pdbx_description
1 polymer ?
#
loop_
_entity_poly.entity_id
_entity_poly.type
_entity_poly.pdbx_seq_one_letter_code
_entity_poly.pdbx_strand_id
1 'polypeptide(L)'
;MQIKRLRIDKHLCLVDFDIRFATVSGGSSTILIGENGAGKSTMIECILNILMSFDSPAIEKQIDYSYSLEYEYAQKSISIIKSGHAYRITADDSAIEGSYRKVRSFAQKNSLFPQRVVAFYSGTNNKLFPNIKVVNTRYTCLCRDTLRNFLKSMNDDSERFIPNFPKRKYNYCEEGFTPVYLLSILCGQKSFEKSYLIKACHFDKVKYVDMVVNTNKVEQIFGRGRFEGDVPTGLYYLTDFIDYRFTDLLRRGFMYSSNGKSYFQITNIDSVNIDSIAILEFFEKLYSLFETRFEVTVTQGESNVKCSEMSEGQRQLIKILGMLGI
;
A
#
# COMPACT_ATOMS: atom_id res chain seq x y z
N MET A 1 2.22 -14.93 7.24
CA MET A 1 3.50 -15.52 6.77
C MET A 1 4.51 -15.45 7.90
N GLN A 2 5.19 -16.55 8.19
CA GLN A 2 6.24 -16.62 9.22
C GLN A 2 7.53 -17.07 8.58
N ILE A 3 8.55 -16.22 8.58
CA ILE A 3 9.87 -16.56 8.04
C ILE A 3 10.55 -17.49 9.04
N LYS A 4 11.15 -18.59 8.55
CA LYS A 4 11.86 -19.59 9.34
C LYS A 4 13.37 -19.49 9.19
N ARG A 5 13.84 -19.25 7.97
CA ARG A 5 15.27 -19.19 7.66
C ARG A 5 15.53 -18.34 6.45
N LEU A 6 16.64 -17.59 6.47
CA LEU A 6 17.18 -16.91 5.32
C LEU A 6 18.67 -17.23 5.20
N ARG A 7 19.08 -17.63 4.01
CA ARG A 7 20.49 -17.79 3.62
C ARG A 7 20.79 -16.88 2.44
N ILE A 8 21.94 -16.23 2.45
CA ILE A 8 22.46 -15.39 1.37
C ILE A 8 23.94 -15.69 1.24
N ASP A 9 24.40 -16.03 0.02
CA ASP A 9 25.80 -16.33 -0.23
C ASP A 9 26.66 -15.06 -0.09
N LYS A 10 26.36 -14.03 -0.87
CA LYS A 10 27.07 -12.75 -0.82
C LYS A 10 26.22 -11.63 -1.35
N HIS A 11 25.88 -10.66 -0.49
CA HIS A 11 25.23 -9.41 -0.89
C HIS A 11 25.57 -8.29 0.08
N LEU A 12 26.28 -7.25 -0.39
CA LEU A 12 26.76 -6.14 0.43
C LEU A 12 27.54 -6.65 1.66
N CYS A 13 27.08 -6.33 2.87
CA CYS A 13 27.69 -6.77 4.13
C CYS A 13 27.29 -8.20 4.55
N LEU A 14 26.37 -8.84 3.85
CA LEU A 14 25.97 -10.22 4.13
C LEU A 14 26.85 -11.17 3.31
N VAL A 15 27.70 -11.93 3.97
CA VAL A 15 28.60 -12.93 3.37
C VAL A 15 28.41 -14.24 4.11
N ASP A 16 28.14 -15.32 3.40
CA ASP A 16 27.82 -16.64 3.96
C ASP A 16 26.76 -16.54 5.09
N PHE A 17 25.82 -15.63 4.88
CA PHE A 17 24.83 -15.27 5.88
C PHE A 17 23.77 -16.36 6.01
N ASP A 18 23.57 -16.85 7.25
CA ASP A 18 22.55 -17.85 7.57
C ASP A 18 21.89 -17.50 8.90
N ILE A 19 20.61 -17.15 8.87
CA ILE A 19 19.82 -16.86 10.06
C ILE A 19 18.58 -17.74 10.14
N ARG A 20 18.32 -18.25 11.33
CA ARG A 20 17.07 -18.92 11.67
C ARG A 20 16.26 -18.06 12.60
N PHE A 21 14.98 -17.92 12.30
CA PHE A 21 14.05 -17.13 13.10
C PHE A 21 13.35 -18.04 14.11
N ALA A 22 13.27 -17.57 15.36
CA ALA A 22 12.56 -18.31 16.39
C ALA A 22 11.07 -18.42 16.03
N THR A 23 10.52 -19.62 16.19
CA THR A 23 9.10 -19.88 16.00
C THR A 23 8.37 -19.78 17.33
N VAL A 24 7.41 -18.86 17.42
CA VAL A 24 6.54 -18.74 18.59
C VAL A 24 5.11 -19.11 18.16
N SER A 25 4.48 -20.02 18.90
CA SER A 25 3.08 -20.37 18.66
C SER A 25 2.17 -19.18 19.02
N GLY A 26 1.27 -18.80 18.11
CA GLY A 26 0.21 -17.83 18.41
C GLY A 26 0.41 -16.40 17.89
N GLY A 27 1.36 -16.19 16.99
CA GLY A 27 1.65 -14.89 16.37
C GLY A 27 3.15 -14.62 16.39
N SER A 28 3.70 -14.15 15.26
CA SER A 28 5.14 -14.01 15.17
C SER A 28 5.55 -12.55 15.03
N SER A 29 6.03 -11.98 16.12
CA SER A 29 6.86 -10.77 16.04
C SER A 29 8.33 -11.19 16.12
N THR A 30 9.14 -10.75 15.18
CA THR A 30 10.58 -10.94 15.20
C THR A 30 11.27 -9.60 15.42
N ILE A 31 12.04 -9.49 16.50
CA ILE A 31 12.84 -8.31 16.79
C ILE A 31 14.28 -8.60 16.42
N LEU A 32 14.86 -7.75 15.58
CA LEU A 32 16.26 -7.83 15.17
C LEU A 32 17.10 -6.85 15.96
N ILE A 33 18.03 -7.36 16.77
CA ILE A 33 18.94 -6.57 17.57
C ILE A 33 20.37 -6.81 17.03
N GLY A 34 21.17 -5.78 17.00
CA GLY A 34 22.56 -5.87 16.57
C GLY A 34 23.14 -4.47 16.37
N GLU A 35 24.45 -4.39 16.25
CA GLU A 35 25.19 -3.15 16.03
C GLU A 35 24.80 -2.43 14.73
N ASN A 36 25.10 -1.13 14.65
CA ASN A 36 24.93 -0.38 13.42
C ASN A 36 25.87 -0.92 12.35
N GLY A 37 25.35 -1.14 11.14
CA GLY A 37 26.14 -1.76 10.07
C GLY A 37 26.08 -3.29 10.01
N ALA A 38 25.52 -3.98 11.01
CA ALA A 38 25.42 -5.45 11.05
C ALA A 38 24.51 -6.09 9.97
N GLY A 39 23.98 -5.29 9.03
CA GLY A 39 23.20 -5.83 7.90
C GLY A 39 21.70 -6.02 8.17
N LYS A 40 21.14 -5.58 9.30
CA LYS A 40 19.72 -5.75 9.63
C LYS A 40 18.79 -5.22 8.53
N SER A 41 19.02 -3.99 8.08
CA SER A 41 18.22 -3.37 7.00
C SER A 41 18.43 -4.07 5.66
N THR A 42 19.66 -4.47 5.36
CA THR A 42 20.02 -5.22 4.13
C THR A 42 19.30 -6.58 4.10
N MET A 43 19.23 -7.27 5.23
CA MET A 43 18.50 -8.53 5.35
C MET A 43 16.99 -8.35 5.07
N ILE A 44 16.36 -7.31 5.64
CA ILE A 44 14.94 -7.01 5.39
C ILE A 44 14.74 -6.67 3.91
N GLU A 45 15.64 -5.89 3.33
CA GLU A 45 15.63 -5.55 1.90
C GLU A 45 15.73 -6.80 1.03
N CYS A 46 16.62 -7.74 1.34
CA CYS A 46 16.74 -9.01 0.64
C CYS A 46 15.44 -9.81 0.69
N ILE A 47 14.81 -9.94 1.86
CA ILE A 47 13.53 -10.64 2.01
C ILE A 47 12.46 -10.01 1.11
N LEU A 48 12.32 -8.68 1.15
CA LEU A 48 11.35 -7.96 0.34
C LEU A 48 11.64 -8.10 -1.16
N ASN A 49 12.90 -8.00 -1.58
CA ASN A 49 13.30 -8.16 -2.98
C ASN A 49 13.02 -9.58 -3.48
N ILE A 50 13.29 -10.61 -2.66
CA ILE A 50 12.94 -11.99 -2.98
C ILE A 50 11.44 -12.13 -3.20
N LEU A 51 10.60 -11.61 -2.30
CA LEU A 51 9.15 -11.68 -2.43
C LEU A 51 8.67 -10.91 -3.67
N MET A 52 9.16 -9.68 -3.87
CA MET A 52 8.79 -8.83 -5.01
C MET A 52 9.25 -9.39 -6.35
N SER A 53 10.35 -10.15 -6.37
CA SER A 53 10.88 -10.74 -7.60
C SER A 53 9.86 -11.67 -8.27
N PHE A 54 9.03 -12.37 -7.51
CA PHE A 54 8.00 -13.25 -8.05
C PHE A 54 6.78 -12.49 -8.63
N ASP A 55 6.64 -11.23 -8.33
CA ASP A 55 5.64 -10.35 -8.96
C ASP A 55 6.21 -9.54 -10.11
N SER A 56 7.50 -9.18 -10.06
CA SER A 56 8.16 -8.34 -11.06
C SER A 56 9.46 -8.94 -11.58
N PRO A 57 9.53 -9.34 -12.87
CA PRO A 57 10.79 -9.75 -13.49
C PRO A 57 11.88 -8.67 -13.48
N ALA A 58 11.50 -7.40 -13.38
CA ALA A 58 12.47 -6.31 -13.29
C ALA A 58 13.21 -6.32 -11.95
N ILE A 59 12.54 -6.71 -10.87
CA ILE A 59 13.17 -6.88 -9.55
C ILE A 59 14.01 -8.16 -9.54
N GLU A 60 13.54 -9.25 -10.15
CA GLU A 60 14.31 -10.50 -10.24
C GLU A 60 15.69 -10.29 -10.86
N LYS A 61 15.75 -9.50 -11.95
CA LYS A 61 17.02 -9.18 -12.64
C LYS A 61 18.02 -8.38 -11.79
N GLN A 62 17.56 -7.73 -10.72
CA GLN A 62 18.41 -7.00 -9.79
C GLN A 62 18.99 -7.90 -8.68
N ILE A 63 18.47 -9.12 -8.52
CA ILE A 63 18.97 -10.07 -7.54
C ILE A 63 20.15 -10.83 -8.15
N ASP A 64 21.36 -10.40 -7.86
CA ASP A 64 22.63 -10.96 -8.37
C ASP A 64 23.27 -11.98 -7.43
N TYR A 65 22.62 -12.30 -6.31
CA TYR A 65 23.08 -13.24 -5.29
C TYR A 65 22.25 -14.53 -5.26
N SER A 66 22.88 -15.62 -4.79
CA SER A 66 22.20 -16.87 -4.47
C SER A 66 21.59 -16.78 -3.07
N TYR A 67 20.42 -17.41 -2.90
CA TYR A 67 19.72 -17.38 -1.63
C TYR A 67 18.86 -18.62 -1.38
N SER A 68 18.53 -18.84 -0.11
CA SER A 68 17.46 -19.74 0.31
C SER A 68 16.56 -19.02 1.32
N LEU A 69 15.25 -19.01 1.06
CA LEU A 69 14.24 -18.45 1.96
C LEU A 69 13.23 -19.54 2.32
N GLU A 70 13.13 -19.84 3.61
CA GLU A 70 12.17 -20.79 4.17
C GLU A 70 11.12 -20.04 4.99
N TYR A 71 9.83 -20.32 4.76
CA TYR A 71 8.73 -19.68 5.49
C TYR A 71 7.48 -20.54 5.52
N GLU A 72 6.60 -20.25 6.45
CA GLU A 72 5.24 -20.79 6.51
C GLU A 72 4.23 -19.73 6.05
N TYR A 73 3.32 -20.14 5.18
CA TYR A 73 2.22 -19.30 4.73
C TYR A 73 1.01 -20.14 4.35
N ALA A 74 -0.19 -19.75 4.84
CA ALA A 74 -1.44 -20.46 4.61
C ALA A 74 -1.33 -21.98 4.95
N GLN A 75 -0.72 -22.28 6.10
CA GLN A 75 -0.49 -23.64 6.61
C GLN A 75 0.44 -24.50 5.74
N LYS A 76 1.14 -23.92 4.78
CA LYS A 76 2.14 -24.60 3.94
C LYS A 76 3.56 -24.22 4.37
N SER A 77 4.44 -25.21 4.40
CA SER A 77 5.88 -25.00 4.54
C SER A 77 6.49 -24.79 3.16
N ILE A 78 7.12 -23.64 2.95
CA ILE A 78 7.60 -23.21 1.63
C ILE A 78 9.10 -22.92 1.72
N SER A 79 9.85 -23.46 0.77
CA SER A 79 11.28 -23.15 0.58
C SER A 79 11.53 -22.71 -0.85
N ILE A 80 12.24 -21.59 -1.00
CA ILE A 80 12.66 -21.04 -2.29
C ILE A 80 14.18 -20.99 -2.30
N ILE A 81 14.78 -21.56 -3.32
CA ILE A 81 16.23 -21.57 -3.52
C ILE A 81 16.52 -20.97 -4.89
N LYS A 82 17.48 -20.03 -4.92
CA LYS A 82 18.12 -19.52 -6.14
C LYS A 82 19.61 -19.85 -6.08
N SER A 83 20.12 -20.53 -7.09
CA SER A 83 21.55 -20.81 -7.26
C SER A 83 21.95 -20.41 -8.68
N GLY A 84 22.67 -19.29 -8.81
CA GLY A 84 22.93 -18.68 -10.11
C GLY A 84 21.63 -18.36 -10.87
N HIS A 85 21.40 -19.04 -11.99
CA HIS A 85 20.17 -18.87 -12.81
C HIS A 85 19.11 -19.95 -12.56
N ALA A 86 19.41 -20.95 -11.74
CA ALA A 86 18.49 -22.02 -11.40
C ALA A 86 17.64 -21.66 -10.18
N TYR A 87 16.36 -22.00 -10.26
CA TYR A 87 15.38 -21.82 -9.19
C TYR A 87 14.77 -23.13 -8.80
N ARG A 88 14.55 -23.31 -7.50
CA ARG A 88 13.76 -24.41 -6.96
C ARG A 88 12.77 -23.85 -5.94
N ILE A 89 11.53 -24.31 -5.98
CA ILE A 89 10.53 -24.04 -4.96
C ILE A 89 9.92 -25.35 -4.49
N THR A 90 9.80 -25.50 -3.19
CA THR A 90 9.09 -26.61 -2.56
C THR A 90 7.94 -26.04 -1.74
N ALA A 91 6.80 -26.70 -1.78
CA ALA A 91 5.64 -26.37 -0.96
C ALA A 91 5.05 -27.70 -0.47
N ASP A 92 5.22 -28.00 0.81
CA ASP A 92 4.95 -29.30 1.42
C ASP A 92 5.60 -30.43 0.57
N ASP A 93 4.80 -31.38 0.05
CA ASP A 93 5.27 -32.51 -0.76
C ASP A 93 5.48 -32.19 -2.24
N SER A 94 5.19 -30.95 -2.67
CA SER A 94 5.31 -30.53 -4.06
C SER A 94 6.60 -29.75 -4.28
N ALA A 95 7.36 -30.12 -5.30
CA ALA A 95 8.58 -29.40 -5.67
C ALA A 95 8.65 -29.17 -7.18
N ILE A 96 9.18 -28.01 -7.57
CA ILE A 96 9.49 -27.70 -8.95
C ILE A 96 10.85 -27.02 -9.05
N GLU A 97 11.60 -27.38 -10.09
CA GLU A 97 12.92 -26.82 -10.38
C GLU A 97 12.99 -26.39 -11.85
N GLY A 98 13.80 -25.39 -12.14
CA GLY A 98 14.04 -24.92 -13.50
C GLY A 98 14.25 -23.42 -13.61
N SER A 99 13.85 -22.86 -14.74
CA SER A 99 13.96 -21.40 -14.98
C SER A 99 13.05 -20.60 -14.05
N TYR A 100 13.43 -19.35 -13.80
CA TYR A 100 12.62 -18.40 -13.04
C TYR A 100 11.15 -18.36 -13.51
N ARG A 101 10.90 -18.30 -14.83
CA ARG A 101 9.53 -18.26 -15.38
C ARG A 101 8.69 -19.46 -14.94
N LYS A 102 9.27 -20.66 -15.00
CA LYS A 102 8.59 -21.91 -14.63
C LYS A 102 8.24 -21.93 -13.14
N VAL A 103 9.23 -21.60 -12.29
CA VAL A 103 9.05 -21.59 -10.82
C VAL A 103 8.08 -20.48 -10.39
N ARG A 104 8.16 -19.28 -11.00
CA ARG A 104 7.23 -18.17 -10.77
C ARG A 104 5.78 -18.55 -11.10
N SER A 105 5.56 -19.17 -12.26
CA SER A 105 4.21 -19.61 -12.68
C SER A 105 3.61 -20.60 -11.68
N PHE A 106 4.41 -21.55 -11.22
CA PHE A 106 3.99 -22.52 -10.20
C PHE A 106 3.62 -21.83 -8.88
N ALA A 107 4.47 -20.91 -8.40
CA ALA A 107 4.26 -20.20 -7.16
C ALA A 107 2.99 -19.33 -7.19
N GLN A 108 2.73 -18.66 -8.32
CA GLN A 108 1.52 -17.86 -8.52
C GLN A 108 0.25 -18.71 -8.59
N LYS A 109 0.29 -19.83 -9.35
CA LYS A 109 -0.84 -20.77 -9.47
C LYS A 109 -1.24 -21.37 -8.13
N ASN A 110 -0.28 -21.65 -7.26
CA ASN A 110 -0.50 -22.26 -5.95
C ASN A 110 -0.64 -21.27 -4.80
N SER A 111 -0.67 -19.95 -5.10
CA SER A 111 -0.82 -18.86 -4.12
C SER A 111 0.19 -18.97 -2.96
N LEU A 112 1.46 -19.21 -3.27
CA LEU A 112 2.48 -19.47 -2.26
C LEU A 112 3.01 -18.20 -1.57
N PHE A 113 2.66 -17.02 -2.04
CA PHE A 113 3.09 -15.74 -1.49
C PHE A 113 1.99 -14.99 -0.75
N PRO A 114 2.33 -14.17 0.24
CA PRO A 114 1.36 -13.35 0.96
C PRO A 114 0.62 -12.42 -0.02
N GLN A 115 -0.68 -12.26 0.21
CA GLN A 115 -1.52 -11.37 -0.60
C GLN A 115 -1.24 -9.90 -0.30
N ARG A 116 -0.74 -9.59 0.91
CA ARG A 116 -0.41 -8.25 1.34
C ARG A 116 0.93 -8.26 2.09
N VAL A 117 1.79 -7.33 1.73
CA VAL A 117 3.06 -7.06 2.39
C VAL A 117 3.10 -5.58 2.74
N VAL A 118 3.36 -5.28 4.00
CA VAL A 118 3.47 -3.90 4.49
C VAL A 118 4.91 -3.65 4.91
N ALA A 119 5.51 -2.60 4.38
CA ALA A 119 6.85 -2.19 4.72
C ALA A 119 6.85 -0.77 5.29
N PHE A 120 7.46 -0.62 6.46
CA PHE A 120 7.68 0.66 7.10
C PHE A 120 9.17 0.88 7.33
N TYR A 121 9.65 2.04 6.95
CA TYR A 121 11.02 2.46 7.15
C TYR A 121 11.07 3.88 7.69
N SER A 122 11.64 4.07 8.87
CA SER A 122 11.72 5.38 9.55
C SER A 122 13.02 6.15 9.27
N GLY A 123 13.95 5.58 8.48
CA GLY A 123 15.23 6.21 8.17
C GLY A 123 15.17 7.21 7.01
N THR A 124 16.15 8.11 6.98
CA THR A 124 16.29 9.11 5.91
C THR A 124 16.62 8.52 4.53
N ASN A 125 17.27 7.33 4.51
CA ASN A 125 17.63 6.63 3.28
C ASN A 125 16.60 5.57 2.94
N ASN A 126 15.65 5.93 2.11
CA ASN A 126 14.53 5.09 1.71
C ASN A 126 14.93 4.06 0.64
N LYS A 127 15.75 3.06 1.01
CA LYS A 127 16.26 2.03 0.09
C LYS A 127 15.18 1.10 -0.46
N LEU A 128 14.09 0.90 0.27
CA LEU A 128 13.01 -0.01 -0.11
C LEU A 128 12.07 0.59 -1.16
N PHE A 129 11.94 1.90 -1.16
CA PHE A 129 10.95 2.61 -1.97
C PHE A 129 11.12 2.42 -3.49
N PRO A 130 12.32 2.47 -4.09
CA PRO A 130 12.48 2.31 -5.54
C PRO A 130 11.88 1.00 -6.05
N ASN A 131 12.16 -0.11 -5.39
CA ASN A 131 11.69 -1.43 -5.80
C ASN A 131 10.17 -1.60 -5.58
N ILE A 132 9.66 -1.12 -4.46
CA ILE A 132 8.21 -1.09 -4.19
C ILE A 132 7.49 -0.22 -5.23
N LYS A 133 8.07 0.91 -5.62
CA LYS A 133 7.52 1.77 -6.68
C LYS A 133 7.42 1.03 -8.02
N VAL A 134 8.43 0.24 -8.40
CA VAL A 134 8.39 -0.56 -9.63
C VAL A 134 7.21 -1.55 -9.63
N VAL A 135 7.01 -2.26 -8.53
CA VAL A 135 5.88 -3.21 -8.40
C VAL A 135 4.55 -2.47 -8.38
N ASN A 136 4.46 -1.35 -7.68
CA ASN A 136 3.25 -0.55 -7.57
C ASN A 136 2.89 0.17 -8.88
N THR A 137 3.85 0.49 -9.74
CA THR A 137 3.57 1.02 -11.09
C THR A 137 2.70 0.03 -11.89
N ARG A 138 2.99 -1.26 -11.81
CA ARG A 138 2.15 -2.28 -12.45
C ARG A 138 0.73 -2.32 -11.87
N TYR A 139 0.60 -2.23 -10.55
CA TYR A 139 -0.72 -2.12 -9.89
C TYR A 139 -1.50 -0.91 -10.40
N THR A 140 -0.86 0.26 -10.47
CA THR A 140 -1.48 1.49 -10.99
C THR A 140 -1.91 1.35 -12.45
N CYS A 141 -1.10 0.70 -13.31
CA CYS A 141 -1.48 0.41 -14.68
C CYS A 141 -2.72 -0.49 -14.76
N LEU A 142 -2.76 -1.56 -13.98
CA LEU A 142 -3.92 -2.46 -13.92
C LEU A 142 -5.18 -1.74 -13.45
N CYS A 143 -5.09 -0.87 -12.45
CA CYS A 143 -6.21 -0.04 -12.02
C CYS A 143 -6.71 0.89 -13.13
N ARG A 144 -5.80 1.53 -13.89
CA ARG A 144 -6.15 2.38 -15.03
C ARG A 144 -6.83 1.59 -16.15
N ASP A 145 -6.33 0.40 -16.46
CA ASP A 145 -6.91 -0.45 -17.50
C ASP A 145 -8.30 -0.95 -17.09
N THR A 146 -8.49 -1.33 -15.83
CA THR A 146 -9.80 -1.68 -15.28
C THR A 146 -10.79 -0.52 -15.42
N LEU A 147 -10.37 0.68 -15.07
CA LEU A 147 -11.19 1.89 -15.21
C LEU A 147 -11.52 2.20 -16.67
N ARG A 148 -10.54 2.11 -17.58
CA ARG A 148 -10.78 2.32 -19.03
C ARG A 148 -11.75 1.31 -19.63
N ASN A 149 -11.62 0.05 -19.27
CA ASN A 149 -12.52 -1.01 -19.76
C ASN A 149 -13.94 -0.77 -19.29
N PHE A 150 -14.09 -0.35 -18.05
CA PHE A 150 -15.40 0.03 -17.55
C PHE A 150 -15.98 1.24 -18.31
N LEU A 151 -15.21 2.32 -18.48
CA LEU A 151 -15.67 3.51 -19.23
C LEU A 151 -16.11 3.16 -20.67
N LYS A 152 -15.45 2.18 -21.27
CA LYS A 152 -15.87 1.65 -22.60
C LYS A 152 -17.21 0.91 -22.49
N SER A 153 -17.39 0.06 -21.50
CA SER A 153 -18.63 -0.70 -21.32
C SER A 153 -19.85 0.16 -20.99
N MET A 154 -19.66 1.38 -20.45
CA MET A 154 -20.73 2.33 -20.24
C MET A 154 -21.27 2.96 -21.55
N ASN A 155 -20.47 2.94 -22.61
CA ASN A 155 -20.88 3.47 -23.93
C ASN A 155 -21.51 2.38 -24.83
N ASP A 156 -21.40 1.12 -24.43
CA ASP A 156 -22.04 -0.02 -25.10
C ASP A 156 -23.23 -0.46 -24.25
N ASP A 157 -24.42 -0.61 -24.84
CA ASP A 157 -25.63 -1.14 -24.18
C ASP A 157 -25.50 -2.62 -23.76
N SER A 158 -24.30 -3.19 -23.84
CA SER A 158 -23.95 -4.52 -23.36
C SER A 158 -23.81 -4.56 -21.83
N GLU A 159 -24.02 -5.74 -21.24
CA GLU A 159 -24.04 -6.04 -19.81
C GLU A 159 -23.14 -5.15 -18.95
N ARG A 160 -23.70 -4.54 -17.89
CA ARG A 160 -22.98 -3.68 -16.95
C ARG A 160 -21.77 -4.42 -16.39
N PHE A 161 -20.60 -4.06 -16.85
CA PHE A 161 -19.34 -4.53 -16.32
C PHE A 161 -19.13 -3.96 -14.90
N ILE A 162 -19.04 -4.81 -13.90
CA ILE A 162 -18.67 -4.40 -12.53
C ILE A 162 -17.15 -4.42 -12.45
N PRO A 163 -16.48 -3.28 -12.28
CA PRO A 163 -15.04 -3.26 -12.24
C PRO A 163 -14.53 -3.92 -10.97
N ASN A 164 -13.70 -4.93 -11.12
CA ASN A 164 -12.95 -5.53 -10.02
C ASN A 164 -11.53 -4.95 -10.00
N PHE A 165 -11.32 -3.97 -9.15
CA PHE A 165 -10.00 -3.38 -9.00
C PHE A 165 -9.04 -4.35 -8.33
N PRO A 166 -7.80 -4.47 -8.83
CA PRO A 166 -6.78 -5.26 -8.16
C PRO A 166 -6.50 -4.70 -6.76
N LYS A 167 -6.16 -5.58 -5.82
CA LYS A 167 -5.69 -5.16 -4.50
C LYS A 167 -4.19 -4.85 -4.56
N ARG A 168 -3.77 -3.80 -3.87
CA ARG A 168 -2.35 -3.45 -3.74
C ARG A 168 -1.68 -4.46 -2.82
N LYS A 169 -0.69 -5.16 -3.35
CA LYS A 169 0.04 -6.20 -2.62
C LYS A 169 1.14 -5.63 -1.72
N TYR A 170 1.90 -4.66 -2.22
CA TYR A 170 3.03 -4.06 -1.49
C TYR A 170 2.67 -2.65 -1.05
N ASN A 171 2.45 -2.49 0.24
CA ASN A 171 2.15 -1.21 0.85
C ASN A 171 3.42 -0.67 1.50
N TYR A 172 3.81 0.52 1.09
CA TYR A 172 4.88 1.27 1.69
C TYR A 172 4.33 2.59 2.22
N CYS A 173 4.73 2.93 3.44
CA CYS A 173 4.25 4.15 4.06
C CYS A 173 5.03 5.36 3.56
N GLU A 174 4.57 5.94 2.47
CA GLU A 174 5.07 7.22 1.96
C GLU A 174 4.61 8.37 2.86
N GLU A 175 5.42 9.42 2.95
CA GLU A 175 5.11 10.63 3.73
C GLU A 175 3.78 11.25 3.29
N GLY A 176 3.57 11.36 2.00
CA GLY A 176 2.33 11.90 1.40
C GLY A 176 1.08 11.07 1.66
N PHE A 177 1.22 9.85 2.20
CA PHE A 177 0.09 8.98 2.51
C PHE A 177 -0.32 9.01 4.00
N THR A 178 0.45 9.67 4.84
CA THR A 178 0.15 9.83 6.28
C THR A 178 -1.24 10.42 6.54
N PRO A 179 -1.71 11.45 5.79
CA PRO A 179 -3.06 11.98 5.97
C PRO A 179 -4.17 10.94 5.72
N VAL A 180 -3.95 10.00 4.79
CA VAL A 180 -4.93 8.94 4.48
C VAL A 180 -5.00 7.93 5.62
N TYR A 181 -3.87 7.55 6.23
CA TYR A 181 -3.86 6.72 7.42
C TYR A 181 -4.59 7.40 8.59
N LEU A 182 -4.29 8.69 8.82
CA LEU A 182 -4.96 9.47 9.86
C LEU A 182 -6.49 9.46 9.66
N LEU A 183 -6.92 9.71 8.43
CA LEU A 183 -8.33 9.70 8.05
C LEU A 183 -8.97 8.33 8.29
N SER A 184 -8.34 7.26 7.84
CA SER A 184 -8.86 5.89 7.99
C SER A 184 -9.00 5.48 9.46
N ILE A 185 -8.07 5.90 10.32
CA ILE A 185 -8.12 5.62 11.77
C ILE A 185 -9.25 6.42 12.43
N LEU A 186 -9.30 7.73 12.19
CA LEU A 186 -10.23 8.62 12.92
C LEU A 186 -11.68 8.50 12.43
N CYS A 187 -11.91 8.31 11.13
CA CYS A 187 -13.26 8.22 10.54
C CYS A 187 -13.80 6.80 10.46
N GLY A 188 -12.94 5.79 10.60
CA GLY A 188 -13.34 4.39 10.66
C GLY A 188 -14.14 4.05 11.92
N GLN A 189 -14.70 2.84 11.93
CA GLN A 189 -15.39 2.30 13.11
C GLN A 189 -14.47 2.33 14.34
N LYS A 190 -15.08 2.28 15.54
CA LYS A 190 -14.32 2.23 16.80
C LYS A 190 -13.33 1.08 16.79
N SER A 191 -12.05 1.40 16.89
CA SER A 191 -10.96 0.44 16.94
C SER A 191 -9.99 0.78 18.07
N PHE A 192 -9.11 -0.17 18.40
CA PHE A 192 -8.02 0.07 19.33
C PHE A 192 -7.13 1.22 18.83
N GLU A 193 -6.78 1.23 17.55
CA GLU A 193 -5.93 2.23 16.91
C GLU A 193 -6.49 3.63 17.05
N LYS A 194 -7.81 3.80 16.83
CA LYS A 194 -8.52 5.07 17.02
C LYS A 194 -8.45 5.54 18.47
N SER A 195 -8.79 4.68 19.40
CA SER A 195 -8.80 5.00 20.83
C SER A 195 -7.40 5.35 21.34
N TYR A 196 -6.39 4.62 20.88
CA TYR A 196 -5.00 4.87 21.23
C TYR A 196 -4.50 6.21 20.67
N LEU A 197 -4.77 6.48 19.36
CA LEU A 197 -4.34 7.71 18.70
C LEU A 197 -4.97 8.96 19.33
N ILE A 198 -6.27 8.92 19.60
CA ILE A 198 -6.98 10.00 20.31
C ILE A 198 -6.31 10.29 21.66
N LYS A 199 -6.04 9.26 22.45
CA LYS A 199 -5.41 9.41 23.76
C LYS A 199 -3.96 9.90 23.68
N ALA A 200 -3.17 9.38 22.75
CA ALA A 200 -1.74 9.70 22.63
C ALA A 200 -1.49 11.08 22.00
N CYS A 201 -2.33 11.52 21.09
CA CYS A 201 -2.16 12.78 20.35
C CYS A 201 -3.17 13.86 20.78
N HIS A 202 -4.13 13.56 21.64
CA HIS A 202 -5.21 14.45 22.08
C HIS A 202 -6.04 15.01 20.89
N PHE A 203 -6.25 14.17 19.86
CA PHE A 203 -7.11 14.53 18.74
C PHE A 203 -8.57 14.28 19.10
N ASP A 204 -9.47 15.19 18.73
CA ASP A 204 -10.90 15.03 18.99
C ASP A 204 -11.59 14.41 17.78
N LYS A 205 -11.49 15.05 16.61
CA LYS A 205 -12.14 14.61 15.37
C LYS A 205 -11.45 15.19 14.13
N VAL A 206 -11.77 14.63 12.98
CA VAL A 206 -11.40 15.21 11.68
C VAL A 206 -12.29 16.41 11.42
N LYS A 207 -11.71 17.58 11.20
CA LYS A 207 -12.43 18.80 10.87
C LYS A 207 -12.79 18.86 9.39
N TYR A 208 -11.77 18.67 8.54
CA TYR A 208 -11.93 18.62 7.09
C TYR A 208 -10.73 17.93 6.44
N VAL A 209 -10.91 17.52 5.21
CA VAL A 209 -9.88 16.99 4.33
C VAL A 209 -9.78 17.85 3.09
N ASP A 210 -8.60 18.37 2.81
CA ASP A 210 -8.28 19.06 1.57
C ASP A 210 -7.64 18.09 0.59
N MET A 211 -8.13 18.08 -0.63
CA MET A 211 -7.60 17.28 -1.72
C MET A 211 -7.14 18.17 -2.87
N VAL A 212 -5.96 17.94 -3.38
CA VAL A 212 -5.47 18.53 -4.63
C VAL A 212 -5.42 17.42 -5.67
N VAL A 213 -6.35 17.45 -6.60
CA VAL A 213 -6.45 16.48 -7.69
C VAL A 213 -5.64 16.95 -8.89
N ASN A 214 -4.86 16.08 -9.49
CA ASN A 214 -4.17 16.40 -10.73
C ASN A 214 -5.17 16.33 -11.91
N THR A 215 -5.68 17.47 -12.32
CA THR A 215 -6.68 17.59 -13.39
C THR A 215 -6.20 16.99 -14.72
N ASN A 216 -4.92 17.15 -15.06
CA ASN A 216 -4.35 16.55 -16.26
C ASN A 216 -4.44 15.01 -16.24
N LYS A 217 -4.29 14.38 -15.08
CA LYS A 217 -4.44 12.91 -14.94
C LYS A 217 -5.90 12.50 -15.10
N VAL A 218 -6.81 13.26 -14.54
CA VAL A 218 -8.25 13.06 -14.71
C VAL A 218 -8.62 13.12 -16.19
N GLU A 219 -8.21 14.16 -16.90
CA GLU A 219 -8.45 14.30 -18.33
C GLU A 219 -7.83 13.19 -19.18
N GLN A 220 -6.62 12.71 -18.83
CA GLN A 220 -5.98 11.59 -19.51
C GLN A 220 -6.77 10.29 -19.39
N ILE A 221 -7.47 10.08 -18.28
CA ILE A 221 -8.23 8.86 -18.01
C ILE A 221 -9.62 8.94 -18.61
N PHE A 222 -10.32 10.04 -18.40
CA PHE A 222 -11.72 10.20 -18.80
C PHE A 222 -11.93 10.86 -20.17
N GLY A 223 -10.89 11.45 -20.74
CA GLY A 223 -10.94 12.20 -22.00
C GLY A 223 -11.15 13.70 -21.77
N ARG A 224 -10.59 14.51 -22.68
CA ARG A 224 -10.79 15.96 -22.68
C ARG A 224 -12.25 16.31 -22.95
N GLY A 225 -12.78 17.29 -22.23
CA GLY A 225 -14.12 17.85 -22.46
C GLY A 225 -15.28 17.12 -21.79
N ARG A 226 -15.05 15.97 -21.10
CA ARG A 226 -16.10 15.33 -20.27
C ARG A 226 -16.33 16.03 -18.92
N PHE A 227 -15.48 16.95 -18.56
CA PHE A 227 -15.48 17.69 -17.30
C PHE A 227 -15.47 19.21 -17.56
N GLU A 228 -16.44 19.69 -18.37
CA GLU A 228 -16.69 21.13 -18.42
C GLU A 228 -17.24 21.57 -17.06
N GLY A 229 -16.36 22.18 -16.28
CA GLY A 229 -16.73 23.00 -15.12
C GLY A 229 -16.33 22.50 -13.75
N ASP A 230 -16.33 21.19 -13.43
CA ASP A 230 -16.10 20.76 -12.04
C ASP A 230 -15.30 19.46 -11.89
N VAL A 231 -14.12 19.55 -11.25
CA VAL A 231 -13.36 18.41 -10.70
C VAL A 231 -14.24 17.40 -9.92
N PRO A 232 -15.27 17.83 -9.16
CA PRO A 232 -16.23 16.94 -8.51
C PRO A 232 -16.86 15.92 -9.43
N THR A 233 -17.24 16.30 -10.65
CA THR A 233 -17.96 15.39 -11.55
C THR A 233 -17.13 14.15 -11.89
N GLY A 234 -15.82 14.30 -12.10
CA GLY A 234 -14.93 13.16 -12.30
C GLY A 234 -14.76 12.27 -11.06
N LEU A 235 -14.76 12.88 -9.87
CA LEU A 235 -14.71 12.15 -8.61
C LEU A 235 -16.03 11.41 -8.32
N TYR A 236 -17.18 11.96 -8.72
CA TYR A 236 -18.47 11.26 -8.61
C TYR A 236 -18.53 9.99 -9.45
N TYR A 237 -18.04 10.04 -10.68
CA TYR A 237 -17.93 8.83 -11.49
C TYR A 237 -17.05 7.77 -10.83
N LEU A 238 -16.02 8.17 -10.07
CA LEU A 238 -15.17 7.23 -9.34
C LEU A 238 -15.90 6.53 -8.20
N THR A 239 -16.81 7.20 -7.50
CA THR A 239 -17.54 6.57 -6.39
C THR A 239 -18.44 5.46 -6.87
N ASP A 240 -19.07 5.62 -8.04
CA ASP A 240 -19.88 4.57 -8.65
C ASP A 240 -19.05 3.32 -8.96
N PHE A 241 -17.73 3.48 -9.11
CA PHE A 241 -16.79 2.41 -9.44
C PHE A 241 -16.07 1.79 -8.26
N ILE A 242 -15.60 2.65 -7.35
CA ILE A 242 -14.73 2.18 -6.27
C ILE A 242 -15.60 1.75 -5.09
N ASP A 243 -16.48 2.63 -4.66
CA ASP A 243 -17.41 2.38 -3.57
C ASP A 243 -18.46 3.51 -3.52
N TYR A 244 -19.70 3.21 -3.85
CA TYR A 244 -20.81 4.16 -3.89
C TYR A 244 -21.06 4.84 -2.53
N ARG A 245 -20.65 4.24 -1.41
CA ARG A 245 -20.77 4.84 -0.07
C ARG A 245 -20.06 6.18 0.07
N PHE A 246 -19.04 6.41 -0.76
CA PHE A 246 -18.32 7.69 -0.79
C PHE A 246 -19.01 8.78 -1.61
N THR A 247 -20.08 8.47 -2.36
CA THR A 247 -20.82 9.46 -3.15
C THR A 247 -21.36 10.58 -2.28
N ASP A 248 -22.00 10.25 -1.17
CA ASP A 248 -22.54 11.26 -0.25
C ASP A 248 -21.46 12.05 0.47
N LEU A 249 -20.31 11.42 0.72
CA LEU A 249 -19.15 12.09 1.28
C LEU A 249 -18.60 13.14 0.30
N LEU A 250 -18.41 12.80 -0.96
CA LEU A 250 -17.93 13.72 -1.99
C LEU A 250 -18.95 14.84 -2.29
N ARG A 251 -20.25 14.56 -2.27
CA ARG A 251 -21.30 15.55 -2.47
C ARG A 251 -21.30 16.67 -1.42
N ARG A 252 -20.75 16.42 -0.24
CA ARG A 252 -20.58 17.41 0.82
C ARG A 252 -19.34 18.29 0.64
N GLY A 253 -18.50 17.95 -0.35
CA GLY A 253 -17.31 18.72 -0.65
C GLY A 253 -17.62 19.95 -1.49
N PHE A 254 -16.72 20.91 -1.44
CA PHE A 254 -16.75 22.12 -2.26
C PHE A 254 -15.35 22.49 -2.75
N MET A 255 -15.33 23.18 -3.89
CA MET A 255 -14.09 23.71 -4.45
C MET A 255 -13.78 25.08 -3.88
N TYR A 256 -12.51 25.32 -3.55
CA TYR A 256 -12.00 26.64 -3.23
C TYR A 256 -10.60 26.83 -3.80
N SER A 257 -10.19 28.07 -3.98
CA SER A 257 -8.85 28.42 -4.45
C SER A 257 -8.07 29.14 -3.37
N SER A 258 -6.82 28.73 -3.17
CA SER A 258 -5.89 29.36 -2.25
C SER A 258 -4.49 29.32 -2.82
N ASN A 259 -3.76 30.44 -2.78
CA ASN A 259 -2.38 30.56 -3.28
C ASN A 259 -2.22 30.04 -4.73
N GLY A 260 -3.18 30.32 -5.60
CA GLY A 260 -3.15 29.91 -7.01
C GLY A 260 -3.35 28.41 -7.26
N LYS A 261 -3.78 27.65 -6.25
CA LYS A 261 -4.11 26.22 -6.35
C LYS A 261 -5.60 26.01 -6.05
N SER A 262 -6.19 25.09 -6.78
CA SER A 262 -7.56 24.65 -6.54
C SER A 262 -7.56 23.44 -5.61
N TYR A 263 -8.40 23.48 -4.61
CA TYR A 263 -8.59 22.45 -3.60
C TYR A 263 -10.02 21.97 -3.60
N PHE A 264 -10.23 20.70 -3.37
CA PHE A 264 -11.53 20.14 -3.05
C PHE A 264 -11.55 19.78 -1.56
N GLN A 265 -12.40 20.45 -0.79
CA GLN A 265 -12.50 20.26 0.65
C GLN A 265 -13.74 19.44 1.00
N ILE A 266 -13.56 18.42 1.84
CA ILE A 266 -14.63 17.61 2.39
C ILE A 266 -14.73 17.88 3.89
N THR A 267 -15.96 18.14 4.36
CA THR A 267 -16.29 18.38 5.77
C THR A 267 -17.21 17.28 6.30
N ASN A 268 -17.37 17.22 7.64
CA ASN A 268 -18.28 16.27 8.32
C ASN A 268 -18.05 14.79 7.97
N ILE A 269 -16.80 14.40 7.82
CA ILE A 269 -16.40 13.04 7.44
C ILE A 269 -16.76 12.05 8.54
N ASP A 270 -16.72 12.45 9.81
CA ASP A 270 -17.04 11.60 10.97
C ASP A 270 -18.47 11.03 10.94
N SER A 271 -19.37 11.64 10.15
CA SER A 271 -20.76 11.19 10.02
C SER A 271 -20.92 10.00 9.07
N VAL A 272 -19.87 9.54 8.43
CA VAL A 272 -19.90 8.43 7.47
C VAL A 272 -19.55 7.15 8.19
N ASN A 273 -20.50 6.21 8.22
CA ASN A 273 -20.30 4.90 8.83
C ASN A 273 -19.63 3.93 7.83
N ILE A 274 -18.37 4.20 7.52
CA ILE A 274 -17.56 3.38 6.62
C ILE A 274 -16.41 2.76 7.42
N ASP A 275 -16.05 1.52 7.12
CA ASP A 275 -14.94 0.86 7.78
C ASP A 275 -13.58 1.46 7.37
N SER A 276 -12.59 1.35 8.25
CA SER A 276 -11.25 1.95 8.06
C SER A 276 -10.55 1.44 6.80
N ILE A 277 -10.75 0.17 6.45
CA ILE A 277 -10.12 -0.45 5.28
C ILE A 277 -10.72 0.14 4.00
N ALA A 278 -12.04 0.29 3.94
CA ALA A 278 -12.71 0.88 2.78
C ALA A 278 -12.28 2.35 2.59
N ILE A 279 -12.15 3.13 3.66
CA ILE A 279 -11.62 4.50 3.61
C ILE A 279 -10.22 4.50 3.03
N LEU A 280 -9.35 3.65 3.55
CA LEU A 280 -7.98 3.55 3.07
C LEU A 280 -7.90 3.15 1.60
N GLU A 281 -8.64 2.11 1.19
CA GLU A 281 -8.66 1.62 -0.19
C GLU A 281 -9.20 2.66 -1.18
N PHE A 282 -10.20 3.44 -0.78
CA PHE A 282 -10.77 4.51 -1.61
C PHE A 282 -9.74 5.62 -1.85
N PHE A 283 -9.18 6.19 -0.79
CA PHE A 283 -8.24 7.29 -0.90
C PHE A 283 -6.90 6.84 -1.52
N GLU A 284 -6.50 5.59 -1.32
CA GLU A 284 -5.34 5.01 -2.00
C GLU A 284 -5.54 4.94 -3.52
N LYS A 285 -6.73 4.60 -3.99
CA LYS A 285 -7.04 4.61 -5.42
C LYS A 285 -7.02 6.01 -5.99
N LEU A 286 -7.56 7.01 -5.27
CA LEU A 286 -7.46 8.42 -5.67
C LEU A 286 -5.99 8.86 -5.79
N TYR A 287 -5.17 8.50 -4.81
CA TYR A 287 -3.73 8.79 -4.83
C TYR A 287 -3.03 8.12 -6.02
N SER A 288 -3.28 6.84 -6.23
CA SER A 288 -2.59 6.04 -7.25
C SER A 288 -3.04 6.38 -8.68
N LEU A 289 -4.32 6.66 -8.90
CA LEU A 289 -4.88 6.94 -10.23
C LEU A 289 -4.66 8.38 -10.68
N PHE A 290 -4.83 9.34 -9.75
CA PHE A 290 -4.87 10.76 -10.08
C PHE A 290 -3.78 11.58 -9.43
N GLU A 291 -2.81 10.92 -8.76
CA GLU A 291 -1.74 11.62 -8.04
C GLU A 291 -2.30 12.67 -7.05
N THR A 292 -3.45 12.35 -6.45
CA THR A 292 -4.13 13.23 -5.51
C THR A 292 -3.30 13.42 -4.26
N ARG A 293 -3.11 14.66 -3.83
CA ARG A 293 -2.48 14.97 -2.55
C ARG A 293 -3.55 15.27 -1.52
N PHE A 294 -3.33 14.82 -0.30
CA PHE A 294 -4.26 14.97 0.81
C PHE A 294 -3.63 15.78 1.94
N GLU A 295 -4.43 16.63 2.56
CA GLU A 295 -4.11 17.25 3.83
C GLU A 295 -5.32 17.08 4.76
N VAL A 296 -5.10 16.50 5.93
CA VAL A 296 -6.15 16.29 6.92
C VAL A 296 -5.94 17.23 8.08
N THR A 297 -6.97 17.99 8.40
CA THR A 297 -7.01 18.87 9.56
C THR A 297 -7.85 18.22 10.65
N VAL A 298 -7.28 18.09 11.84
CA VAL A 298 -7.95 17.58 13.05
C VAL A 298 -8.16 18.70 14.06
N THR A 299 -9.15 18.53 14.93
CA THR A 299 -9.30 19.38 16.11
C THR A 299 -8.51 18.79 17.29
N GLN A 300 -7.86 19.66 18.06
CA GLN A 300 -7.14 19.34 19.27
C GLN A 300 -7.48 20.41 20.33
N GLY A 301 -8.47 20.11 21.18
CA GLY A 301 -9.08 21.13 22.02
C GLY A 301 -9.67 22.29 21.20
N GLU A 302 -9.26 23.52 21.48
CA GLU A 302 -9.70 24.72 20.73
C GLU A 302 -8.91 24.96 19.43
N SER A 303 -7.84 24.21 19.20
CA SER A 303 -6.93 24.41 18.07
C SER A 303 -7.23 23.46 16.91
N ASN A 304 -6.80 23.84 15.71
CA ASN A 304 -6.82 22.99 14.54
C ASN A 304 -5.38 22.69 14.14
N VAL A 305 -5.08 21.41 13.88
CA VAL A 305 -3.74 20.95 13.52
C VAL A 305 -3.80 20.21 12.18
N LYS A 306 -2.99 20.64 11.23
CA LYS A 306 -2.82 19.92 9.95
C LYS A 306 -1.89 18.75 10.12
N CYS A 307 -2.12 17.69 9.36
CA CYS A 307 -1.25 16.51 9.39
C CYS A 307 0.20 16.87 9.04
N SER A 308 0.42 17.81 8.12
CA SER A 308 1.76 18.31 7.75
C SER A 308 2.47 19.08 8.88
N GLU A 309 1.72 19.64 9.84
CA GLU A 309 2.23 20.43 10.96
C GLU A 309 2.49 19.56 12.22
N MET A 310 2.09 18.30 12.20
CA MET A 310 2.28 17.36 13.31
C MET A 310 3.77 17.04 13.51
N SER A 311 4.14 16.75 14.76
CA SER A 311 5.48 16.31 15.09
C SER A 311 5.82 14.99 14.36
N GLU A 312 7.13 14.74 14.16
CA GLU A 312 7.58 13.50 13.53
C GLU A 312 7.10 12.25 14.30
N GLY A 313 7.11 12.30 15.64
CA GLY A 313 6.61 11.21 16.47
C GLY A 313 5.12 10.92 16.25
N GLN A 314 4.29 11.96 16.14
CA GLN A 314 2.87 11.80 15.83
C GLN A 314 2.67 11.20 14.43
N ARG A 315 3.39 11.69 13.42
CA ARG A 315 3.33 11.14 12.05
C ARG A 315 3.77 9.68 11.99
N GLN A 316 4.83 9.31 12.69
CA GLN A 316 5.30 7.93 12.80
C GLN A 316 4.24 7.03 13.46
N LEU A 317 3.63 7.48 14.55
CA LEU A 317 2.57 6.76 15.24
C LEU A 317 1.36 6.52 14.32
N ILE A 318 0.92 7.56 13.59
CA ILE A 318 -0.19 7.45 12.62
C ILE A 318 0.13 6.42 11.55
N LYS A 319 1.34 6.43 11.00
CA LYS A 319 1.79 5.47 9.99
C LYS A 319 1.74 4.04 10.51
N ILE A 320 2.28 3.80 11.71
CA ILE A 320 2.31 2.46 12.32
C ILE A 320 0.88 1.96 12.59
N LEU A 321 0.04 2.77 13.24
CA LEU A 321 -1.34 2.40 13.56
C LEU A 321 -2.19 2.19 12.29
N GLY A 322 -2.03 3.07 11.29
CA GLY A 322 -2.73 2.92 10.00
C GLY A 322 -2.38 1.64 9.27
N MET A 323 -1.13 1.18 9.39
CA MET A 323 -0.70 -0.09 8.80
C MET A 323 -1.15 -1.32 9.59
N LEU A 324 -1.29 -1.22 10.90
CA LEU A 324 -1.80 -2.31 11.75
C LEU A 324 -3.30 -2.54 11.56
N GLY A 325 -4.05 -1.49 11.22
CA GLY A 325 -5.49 -1.55 10.94
C GLY A 325 -5.86 -2.12 9.55
N ILE A 326 -4.86 -2.44 8.75
CA ILE A 326 -5.01 -3.06 7.42
C ILE A 326 -4.87 -4.57 7.52
#